data_89a9f1e80555d76e3a941f5b57cff3a6
#
_entry.id   89a9f1e80555d76e3a941f5b57cff3a6
#
_cell.length_a   1.000
_cell.length_b   1.000
_cell.length_c   1.000
_cell.angle_alpha   90.00
_cell.angle_beta   90.00
_cell.angle_gamma   90.00
#
_symmetry.space_group_name_H-M   'P 1'
#
loop_
_entity.id
_entity.type
_entity.pdbx_description
1 polymer ?
#
loop_
_entity_poly.entity_id
_entity_poly.type
_entity_poly.pdbx_seq_one_letter_code
_entity_poly.pdbx_strand_id
1 'polypeptide(L)'
;MSLLTRITTYSAKPALAGAWGVVTYGELGALIGRAQQSLAQLKLDRPTAFGLIGEHGPASTAWLIALAERGHFVAPLSGNAAEHPAKLALINAQWIIATSDIGWQLLPRVDEPSTHPLFTQLSDQGSAGLVLFSSGTSATPKAMVQDFSKLVASYESRHESDLVMLALLGFDHIGGLNTLFNSLAAGSLLVIPLSRSPADVASAVARHRVAVLPASPTFLNLLLAAGVTAELASLRVITYGTEPMPESLLLRLKAAFPRVRFIQTFGTSETGITRTSSPEAGSTFLRFDDPDLEWKVIDDELWLRSRTQIAGYLNASNERFTADGWFRTGDKVEQGPGGTLRILGRLGEMINVGGEKLMPAEVESVVLSVPGVTDCRVRGEPHPLTGQTVVVDVVATASDHEALRSAIRAACRERLARHKIPTRVNFTCAVSGERFKKTRWIR
;
A
#
# COMPACT_ATOMS: atom_id res chain seq x y z
N MET A 1 13.14 -7.97 -21.02
CA MET A 1 13.97 -9.01 -20.32
C MET A 1 13.16 -9.47 -19.13
N SER A 2 12.86 -10.77 -18.99
CA SER A 2 12.05 -11.27 -17.88
C SER A 2 12.68 -10.96 -16.51
N LEU A 3 11.88 -10.95 -15.45
CA LEU A 3 12.38 -10.69 -14.10
C LEU A 3 13.43 -11.73 -13.69
N LEU A 4 13.22 -13.01 -14.03
CA LEU A 4 14.19 -14.09 -13.73
C LEU A 4 15.53 -13.88 -14.49
N THR A 5 15.50 -13.45 -15.74
CA THR A 5 16.71 -13.10 -16.49
C THR A 5 17.47 -11.95 -15.83
N ARG A 6 16.77 -10.94 -15.31
CA ARG A 6 17.41 -9.83 -14.56
C ARG A 6 18.06 -10.31 -13.28
N ILE A 7 17.41 -11.20 -12.52
CA ILE A 7 17.98 -11.79 -11.30
C ILE A 7 19.31 -12.50 -11.62
N THR A 8 19.37 -13.25 -12.69
CA THR A 8 20.63 -13.91 -13.11
C THR A 8 21.70 -12.92 -13.59
N THR A 9 21.30 -11.85 -14.26
CA THR A 9 22.23 -10.80 -14.74
C THR A 9 22.92 -10.08 -13.57
N TYR A 10 22.21 -9.85 -12.47
CA TYR A 10 22.71 -9.13 -11.29
C TYR A 10 23.34 -10.03 -10.23
N SER A 11 23.73 -11.25 -10.56
CA SER A 11 24.10 -12.32 -9.61
C SER A 11 25.00 -11.91 -8.45
N ALA A 12 26.00 -11.05 -8.69
CA ALA A 12 26.95 -10.58 -7.67
C ALA A 12 26.43 -9.42 -6.80
N LYS A 13 25.32 -8.76 -7.20
CA LYS A 13 24.77 -7.63 -6.44
C LYS A 13 23.97 -8.12 -5.22
N PRO A 14 23.92 -7.33 -4.13
CA PRO A 14 23.01 -7.59 -3.03
C PRO A 14 21.56 -7.36 -3.48
N ALA A 15 20.68 -8.32 -3.18
CA ALA A 15 19.25 -8.27 -3.55
C ALA A 15 18.37 -7.92 -2.36
N LEU A 16 18.52 -8.62 -1.25
CA LEU A 16 17.70 -8.48 -0.04
C LEU A 16 18.59 -8.38 1.20
N ALA A 17 18.22 -7.51 2.14
CA ALA A 17 18.86 -7.42 3.44
C ALA A 17 17.81 -7.36 4.55
N GLY A 18 18.04 -8.08 5.64
CA GLY A 18 17.13 -8.16 6.78
C GLY A 18 17.80 -8.76 8.01
N ALA A 19 17.01 -9.30 8.94
CA ALA A 19 17.52 -9.97 10.13
C ALA A 19 18.43 -11.18 9.81
N TRP A 20 18.20 -11.82 8.67
CA TRP A 20 19.00 -12.95 8.15
C TRP A 20 20.36 -12.54 7.53
N GLY A 21 20.69 -11.27 7.49
CA GLY A 21 21.86 -10.74 6.79
C GLY A 21 21.55 -10.23 5.38
N VAL A 22 22.53 -10.33 4.48
CA VAL A 22 22.41 -9.90 3.08
C VAL A 22 22.40 -11.14 2.19
N VAL A 23 21.44 -11.20 1.26
CA VAL A 23 21.31 -12.22 0.22
C VAL A 23 21.57 -11.55 -1.13
N THR A 24 22.46 -12.11 -1.93
CA THR A 24 22.75 -11.66 -3.29
C THR A 24 21.68 -12.12 -4.28
N TYR A 25 21.64 -11.51 -5.47
CA TYR A 25 20.76 -11.95 -6.56
C TYR A 25 21.09 -13.40 -6.99
N GLY A 26 22.36 -13.82 -6.94
CA GLY A 26 22.76 -15.21 -7.24
C GLY A 26 22.22 -16.20 -6.22
N GLU A 27 22.32 -15.88 -4.92
CA GLU A 27 21.74 -16.70 -3.84
C GLU A 27 20.20 -16.73 -3.91
N LEU A 28 19.56 -15.61 -4.24
CA LEU A 28 18.12 -15.56 -4.48
C LEU A 28 17.75 -16.44 -5.68
N GLY A 29 18.52 -16.41 -6.76
CA GLY A 29 18.34 -17.29 -7.92
C GLY A 29 18.43 -18.77 -7.55
N ALA A 30 19.39 -19.15 -6.69
CA ALA A 30 19.52 -20.50 -6.16
C ALA A 30 18.30 -20.91 -5.29
N LEU A 31 17.76 -19.97 -4.50
CA LEU A 31 16.52 -20.19 -3.71
C LEU A 31 15.32 -20.42 -4.64
N ILE A 32 15.18 -19.62 -5.71
CA ILE A 32 14.14 -19.79 -6.72
C ILE A 32 14.25 -21.19 -7.36
N GLY A 33 15.46 -21.61 -7.76
CA GLY A 33 15.70 -22.94 -8.31
C GLY A 33 15.29 -24.07 -7.34
N ARG A 34 15.60 -23.95 -6.05
CA ARG A 34 15.16 -24.90 -5.01
C ARG A 34 13.63 -24.92 -4.86
N ALA A 35 12.98 -23.75 -4.87
CA ALA A 35 11.53 -23.67 -4.83
C ALA A 35 10.88 -24.33 -6.05
N GLN A 36 11.43 -24.12 -7.24
CA GLN A 36 10.96 -24.78 -8.48
C GLN A 36 11.16 -26.29 -8.43
N GLN A 37 12.26 -26.79 -7.86
CA GLN A 37 12.47 -28.24 -7.64
C GLN A 37 11.45 -28.82 -6.66
N SER A 38 11.19 -28.14 -5.53
CA SER A 38 10.16 -28.56 -4.59
C SER A 38 8.77 -28.58 -5.23
N LEU A 39 8.47 -27.60 -6.06
CA LEU A 39 7.21 -27.51 -6.80
C LEU A 39 7.06 -28.66 -7.82
N ALA A 40 8.13 -29.02 -8.53
CA ALA A 40 8.15 -30.13 -9.48
C ALA A 40 7.88 -31.49 -8.83
N GLN A 41 8.30 -31.69 -7.57
CA GLN A 41 8.05 -32.92 -6.80
C GLN A 41 6.57 -33.14 -6.49
N LEU A 42 5.73 -32.08 -6.51
CA LEU A 42 4.30 -32.18 -6.31
C LEU A 42 3.57 -32.82 -7.50
N LYS A 43 4.21 -32.90 -8.68
CA LYS A 43 3.68 -33.51 -9.92
C LYS A 43 2.30 -32.98 -10.28
N LEU A 44 2.14 -31.63 -10.20
CA LEU A 44 0.89 -30.96 -10.52
C LEU A 44 0.67 -30.95 -12.03
N ASP A 45 -0.48 -31.43 -12.47
CA ASP A 45 -0.88 -31.54 -13.88
C ASP A 45 -1.60 -30.29 -14.42
N ARG A 46 -1.90 -29.34 -13.51
CA ARG A 46 -2.63 -28.09 -13.83
C ARG A 46 -2.26 -26.96 -12.90
N PRO A 47 -2.57 -25.70 -13.30
CA PRO A 47 -2.45 -24.55 -12.41
C PRO A 47 -3.19 -24.76 -11.09
N THR A 48 -2.51 -24.52 -9.99
CA THR A 48 -2.92 -24.86 -8.62
C THR A 48 -2.86 -23.61 -7.75
N ALA A 49 -3.77 -23.49 -6.77
CA ALA A 49 -3.82 -22.36 -5.85
C ALA A 49 -2.98 -22.64 -4.59
N PHE A 50 -2.09 -21.68 -4.26
CA PHE A 50 -1.19 -21.74 -3.11
C PHE A 50 -1.44 -20.56 -2.17
N GLY A 51 -1.53 -20.82 -0.88
CA GLY A 51 -1.35 -19.82 0.15
C GLY A 51 0.14 -19.67 0.49
N LEU A 52 0.69 -18.49 0.35
CA LEU A 52 2.09 -18.19 0.68
C LEU A 52 2.12 -17.37 1.98
N ILE A 53 2.33 -18.07 3.11
CA ILE A 53 2.34 -17.46 4.44
C ILE A 53 3.76 -17.02 4.79
N GLY A 54 3.93 -15.72 5.02
CA GLY A 54 5.21 -15.12 5.39
C GLY A 54 5.25 -13.61 5.16
N GLU A 55 6.33 -13.01 5.60
CA GLU A 55 6.63 -11.58 5.37
C GLU A 55 7.62 -11.44 4.19
N HIS A 56 8.00 -10.19 3.85
CA HIS A 56 9.11 -9.94 2.93
C HIS A 56 10.35 -10.70 3.37
N GLY A 57 10.92 -11.51 2.49
CA GLY A 57 12.12 -12.26 2.78
C GLY A 57 12.60 -13.09 1.57
N PRO A 58 13.79 -13.69 1.66
CA PRO A 58 14.36 -14.47 0.55
C PRO A 58 13.49 -15.66 0.15
N ALA A 59 13.00 -16.43 1.11
CA ALA A 59 12.16 -17.59 0.84
C ALA A 59 10.79 -17.22 0.25
N SER A 60 10.11 -16.21 0.81
CA SER A 60 8.82 -15.73 0.31
C SER A 60 8.95 -15.17 -1.12
N THR A 61 10.03 -14.41 -1.38
CA THR A 61 10.32 -13.89 -2.71
C THR A 61 10.59 -15.02 -3.71
N ALA A 62 11.38 -16.02 -3.33
CA ALA A 62 11.71 -17.15 -4.17
C ALA A 62 10.44 -17.94 -4.57
N TRP A 63 9.57 -18.22 -3.63
CA TRP A 63 8.32 -18.92 -3.89
C TRP A 63 7.34 -18.11 -4.73
N LEU A 64 7.23 -16.80 -4.46
CA LEU A 64 6.38 -15.92 -5.26
C LEU A 64 6.77 -15.96 -6.75
N ILE A 65 8.08 -15.88 -7.03
CA ILE A 65 8.60 -15.93 -8.40
C ILE A 65 8.46 -17.34 -8.99
N ALA A 66 8.79 -18.41 -8.24
CA ALA A 66 8.69 -19.77 -8.72
C ALA A 66 7.25 -20.17 -9.13
N LEU A 67 6.25 -19.72 -8.35
CA LEU A 67 4.83 -19.97 -8.66
C LEU A 67 4.39 -19.18 -9.89
N ALA A 68 4.81 -17.91 -10.01
CA ALA A 68 4.51 -17.08 -11.18
C ALA A 68 5.07 -17.69 -12.48
N GLU A 69 6.34 -18.11 -12.48
CA GLU A 69 7.03 -18.70 -13.64
C GLU A 69 6.42 -20.05 -14.07
N ARG A 70 5.74 -20.76 -13.15
CA ARG A 70 5.08 -22.03 -13.42
C ARG A 70 3.58 -21.92 -13.69
N GLY A 71 3.04 -20.71 -13.79
CA GLY A 71 1.63 -20.49 -14.10
C GLY A 71 0.65 -20.83 -12.98
N HIS A 72 1.10 -20.90 -11.72
CA HIS A 72 0.25 -21.19 -10.57
C HIS A 72 -0.42 -19.92 -10.01
N PHE A 73 -1.42 -20.12 -9.12
CA PHE A 73 -2.10 -19.06 -8.40
C PHE A 73 -1.51 -18.93 -7.00
N VAL A 74 -1.17 -17.71 -6.60
CA VAL A 74 -0.57 -17.43 -5.30
C VAL A 74 -1.30 -16.34 -4.55
N ALA A 75 -1.58 -16.58 -3.28
CA ALA A 75 -2.06 -15.58 -2.34
C ALA A 75 -1.00 -15.34 -1.26
N PRO A 76 -0.26 -14.24 -1.30
CA PRO A 76 0.60 -13.82 -0.20
C PRO A 76 -0.25 -13.49 1.02
N LEU A 77 0.14 -14.03 2.18
CA LEU A 77 -0.55 -13.85 3.45
C LEU A 77 0.47 -13.45 4.51
N SER A 78 0.35 -12.23 5.01
CA SER A 78 1.18 -11.70 6.09
C SER A 78 0.31 -11.16 7.23
N GLY A 79 0.92 -10.75 8.34
CA GLY A 79 0.23 -10.12 9.46
C GLY A 79 -0.63 -11.08 10.28
N ASN A 80 -1.91 -10.77 10.49
CA ASN A 80 -2.78 -11.48 11.43
C ASN A 80 -3.08 -12.93 11.01
N ALA A 81 -2.43 -13.90 11.69
CA ALA A 81 -2.58 -15.33 11.43
C ALA A 81 -4.03 -15.84 11.60
N ALA A 82 -4.86 -15.19 12.44
CA ALA A 82 -6.25 -15.58 12.63
C ALA A 82 -7.12 -15.38 11.37
N GLU A 83 -6.70 -14.54 10.43
CA GLU A 83 -7.40 -14.33 9.17
C GLU A 83 -7.00 -15.32 8.06
N HIS A 84 -5.87 -16.02 8.21
CA HIS A 84 -5.33 -16.91 7.17
C HIS A 84 -6.28 -18.05 6.80
N PRO A 85 -6.93 -18.77 7.74
CA PRO A 85 -7.83 -19.86 7.39
C PRO A 85 -8.98 -19.43 6.47
N ALA A 86 -9.60 -18.29 6.76
CA ALA A 86 -10.68 -17.75 5.93
C ALA A 86 -10.20 -17.33 4.54
N LYS A 87 -9.03 -16.69 4.44
CA LYS A 87 -8.42 -16.28 3.16
C LYS A 87 -8.04 -17.48 2.31
N LEU A 88 -7.45 -18.53 2.93
CA LEU A 88 -7.11 -19.79 2.25
C LEU A 88 -8.34 -20.53 1.74
N ALA A 89 -9.45 -20.50 2.48
CA ALA A 89 -10.72 -21.06 2.04
C ALA A 89 -11.30 -20.31 0.83
N LEU A 90 -11.24 -18.98 0.82
CA LEU A 90 -11.76 -18.17 -0.29
C LEU A 90 -11.09 -18.48 -1.64
N ILE A 91 -9.79 -18.78 -1.64
CA ILE A 91 -9.07 -19.13 -2.87
C ILE A 91 -9.09 -20.64 -3.15
N ASN A 92 -9.68 -21.42 -2.26
CA ASN A 92 -9.59 -22.89 -2.26
C ASN A 92 -8.13 -23.35 -2.42
N ALA A 93 -7.22 -22.84 -1.56
CA ALA A 93 -5.82 -23.19 -1.61
C ALA A 93 -5.62 -24.69 -1.42
N GLN A 94 -4.96 -25.35 -2.37
CA GLN A 94 -4.64 -26.77 -2.30
C GLN A 94 -3.38 -27.01 -1.48
N TRP A 95 -2.46 -26.05 -1.47
CA TRP A 95 -1.20 -26.10 -0.75
C TRP A 95 -0.98 -24.82 0.04
N ILE A 96 -0.27 -24.97 1.15
CA ILE A 96 0.25 -23.85 1.93
C ILE A 96 1.77 -23.92 1.92
N ILE A 97 2.39 -22.81 1.64
CA ILE A 97 3.82 -22.58 1.77
C ILE A 97 4.03 -21.68 2.98
N ALA A 98 4.51 -22.23 4.08
CA ALA A 98 4.89 -21.45 5.25
C ALA A 98 6.38 -21.14 5.18
N THR A 99 6.74 -19.88 5.05
CA THR A 99 8.13 -19.43 4.90
C THR A 99 8.69 -18.90 6.21
N SER A 100 9.98 -19.15 6.42
CA SER A 100 10.86 -18.45 7.36
C SER A 100 11.85 -17.61 6.55
N ASP A 101 12.95 -17.16 7.16
CA ASP A 101 13.92 -16.29 6.47
C ASP A 101 14.42 -16.86 5.13
N ILE A 102 15.00 -18.05 5.16
CA ILE A 102 15.57 -18.74 3.99
C ILE A 102 15.02 -20.16 3.78
N GLY A 103 14.07 -20.59 4.63
CA GLY A 103 13.47 -21.91 4.63
C GLY A 103 11.97 -21.86 4.38
N TRP A 104 11.37 -23.02 4.14
CA TRP A 104 9.94 -23.18 3.98
C TRP A 104 9.45 -24.59 4.32
N GLN A 105 8.15 -24.69 4.55
CA GLN A 105 7.43 -25.95 4.66
C GLN A 105 6.28 -25.95 3.64
N LEU A 106 6.10 -27.09 2.97
CA LEU A 106 4.97 -27.34 2.08
C LEU A 106 3.95 -28.22 2.81
N LEU A 107 2.74 -27.72 2.94
CA LEU A 107 1.65 -28.37 3.68
C LEU A 107 0.47 -28.57 2.73
N PRO A 108 0.01 -29.81 2.49
CA PRO A 108 -1.22 -30.05 1.74
C PRO A 108 -2.42 -29.57 2.56
N ARG A 109 -3.45 -29.04 1.87
CA ARG A 109 -4.64 -28.51 2.54
C ARG A 109 -5.95 -29.13 2.05
N VAL A 110 -6.20 -29.09 0.75
CA VAL A 110 -7.39 -29.68 0.14
C VAL A 110 -7.01 -30.35 -1.17
N ASP A 111 -7.69 -31.42 -1.53
CA ASP A 111 -7.39 -32.20 -2.74
C ASP A 111 -8.12 -31.64 -3.97
N GLU A 112 -9.27 -30.98 -3.76
CA GLU A 112 -10.07 -30.45 -4.85
C GLU A 112 -9.57 -29.06 -5.32
N PRO A 113 -9.40 -28.88 -6.63
CA PRO A 113 -8.98 -27.59 -7.19
C PRO A 113 -10.09 -26.56 -7.09
N SER A 114 -9.68 -25.28 -7.15
CA SER A 114 -10.62 -24.21 -7.37
C SER A 114 -11.23 -24.30 -8.77
N THR A 115 -12.55 -24.27 -8.84
CA THR A 115 -13.32 -24.23 -10.09
C THR A 115 -13.80 -22.81 -10.43
N HIS A 116 -13.27 -21.79 -9.76
CA HIS A 116 -13.72 -20.42 -9.98
C HIS A 116 -13.41 -19.95 -11.43
N PRO A 117 -14.37 -19.35 -12.17
CA PRO A 117 -14.20 -18.98 -13.58
C PRO A 117 -12.97 -18.10 -13.86
N LEU A 118 -12.59 -17.21 -12.94
CA LEU A 118 -11.39 -16.37 -13.11
C LEU A 118 -10.09 -17.17 -13.13
N PHE A 119 -9.99 -18.26 -12.35
CA PHE A 119 -8.83 -19.14 -12.38
C PHE A 119 -8.78 -19.93 -13.68
N THR A 120 -9.93 -20.45 -14.13
CA THR A 120 -10.01 -21.11 -15.43
C THR A 120 -9.61 -20.17 -16.56
N GLN A 121 -10.15 -18.96 -16.58
CA GLN A 121 -9.82 -17.94 -17.58
C GLN A 121 -8.30 -17.66 -17.65
N LEU A 122 -7.65 -17.44 -16.51
CA LEU A 122 -6.20 -17.18 -16.47
C LEU A 122 -5.39 -18.42 -16.90
N SER A 123 -5.81 -19.62 -16.47
CA SER A 123 -5.17 -20.88 -16.89
C SER A 123 -5.23 -21.07 -18.41
N ASP A 124 -6.40 -20.83 -19.03
CA ASP A 124 -6.60 -20.94 -20.48
C ASP A 124 -5.74 -19.93 -21.25
N GLN A 125 -5.41 -18.80 -20.63
CA GLN A 125 -4.50 -17.78 -21.19
C GLN A 125 -3.03 -18.11 -20.92
N GLY A 126 -2.70 -19.18 -20.20
CA GLY A 126 -1.35 -19.52 -19.76
C GLY A 126 -0.74 -18.52 -18.76
N SER A 127 -1.59 -17.77 -18.06
CA SER A 127 -1.17 -16.75 -17.10
C SER A 127 -1.19 -17.27 -15.66
N ALA A 128 -0.18 -16.89 -14.87
CA ALA A 128 -0.21 -17.05 -13.42
C ALA A 128 -1.19 -16.07 -12.79
N GLY A 129 -1.74 -16.42 -11.62
CA GLY A 129 -2.63 -15.53 -10.86
C GLY A 129 -2.04 -15.09 -9.54
N LEU A 130 -2.20 -13.80 -9.22
CA LEU A 130 -1.93 -13.25 -7.90
C LEU A 130 -3.25 -12.90 -7.22
N VAL A 131 -3.48 -13.40 -6.00
CA VAL A 131 -4.67 -13.07 -5.24
C VAL A 131 -4.31 -12.20 -4.06
N LEU A 132 -4.86 -10.99 -4.03
CA LEU A 132 -4.70 -10.04 -2.93
C LEU A 132 -6.03 -9.83 -2.20
N PHE A 133 -5.93 -9.50 -0.91
CA PHE A 133 -7.11 -9.25 -0.09
C PHE A 133 -7.17 -7.79 0.32
N SER A 134 -8.30 -7.13 0.07
CA SER A 134 -8.54 -5.81 0.62
C SER A 134 -9.07 -5.93 2.04
N SER A 135 -8.65 -5.00 2.90
CA SER A 135 -9.34 -4.73 4.17
C SER A 135 -10.63 -3.97 3.86
N GLY A 136 -11.65 -4.67 3.35
CA GLY A 136 -12.95 -4.07 3.10
C GLY A 136 -13.60 -3.57 4.39
N THR A 137 -14.52 -2.63 4.27
CA THR A 137 -15.43 -2.20 5.37
C THR A 137 -16.40 -3.30 5.79
N SER A 138 -16.45 -4.41 5.06
CA SER A 138 -17.21 -5.64 5.34
C SER A 138 -16.40 -6.60 6.20
N ALA A 139 -17.09 -7.42 7.01
CA ALA A 139 -16.47 -8.43 7.87
C ALA A 139 -15.63 -9.47 7.10
N THR A 140 -15.93 -9.68 5.80
CA THR A 140 -15.22 -10.60 4.91
C THR A 140 -14.32 -9.84 3.95
N PRO A 141 -12.99 -10.14 3.90
CA PRO A 141 -12.07 -9.52 2.96
C PRO A 141 -12.48 -9.83 1.51
N LYS A 142 -12.34 -8.84 0.62
CA LYS A 142 -12.54 -9.07 -0.83
C LYS A 142 -11.27 -9.66 -1.41
N ALA A 143 -11.39 -10.81 -2.08
CA ALA A 143 -10.30 -11.46 -2.78
C ALA A 143 -10.26 -11.00 -4.24
N MET A 144 -9.17 -10.35 -4.64
CA MET A 144 -8.92 -9.77 -5.95
C MET A 144 -7.97 -10.66 -6.73
N VAL A 145 -8.37 -11.09 -7.91
CA VAL A 145 -7.53 -11.91 -8.81
C VAL A 145 -6.88 -11.03 -9.85
N GLN A 146 -5.57 -11.03 -9.87
CA GLN A 146 -4.76 -10.28 -10.81
C GLN A 146 -4.02 -11.22 -11.76
N ASP A 147 -3.92 -10.85 -13.03
CA ASP A 147 -3.03 -11.51 -13.98
C ASP A 147 -1.58 -11.20 -13.56
N PHE A 148 -0.95 -12.18 -12.92
CA PHE A 148 0.38 -12.00 -12.34
C PHE A 148 1.46 -11.85 -13.42
N SER A 149 1.28 -12.51 -14.56
CA SER A 149 2.19 -12.41 -15.68
C SER A 149 2.21 -10.98 -16.25
N LYS A 150 1.04 -10.34 -16.41
CA LYS A 150 0.94 -8.94 -16.84
C LYS A 150 1.51 -7.98 -15.80
N LEU A 151 1.25 -8.24 -14.51
CA LEU A 151 1.79 -7.42 -13.44
C LEU A 151 3.32 -7.42 -13.47
N VAL A 152 3.96 -8.59 -13.51
CA VAL A 152 5.43 -8.71 -13.56
C VAL A 152 5.99 -8.09 -14.83
N ALA A 153 5.36 -8.28 -15.99
CA ALA A 153 5.78 -7.69 -17.26
C ALA A 153 5.82 -6.15 -17.22
N SER A 154 4.98 -5.50 -16.41
CA SER A 154 4.99 -4.04 -16.28
C SER A 154 6.29 -3.47 -15.69
N TYR A 155 7.11 -4.30 -15.06
CA TYR A 155 8.41 -3.90 -14.51
C TYR A 155 9.59 -4.17 -15.46
N GLU A 156 9.39 -4.84 -16.60
CA GLU A 156 10.48 -5.21 -17.52
C GLU A 156 11.20 -4.02 -18.16
N SER A 157 10.55 -2.87 -18.25
CA SER A 157 11.14 -1.63 -18.78
C SER A 157 11.96 -0.84 -17.73
N ARG A 158 12.10 -1.33 -16.50
CA ARG A 158 12.84 -0.61 -15.44
C ARG A 158 14.32 -0.55 -15.78
N HIS A 159 14.90 0.65 -15.63
CA HIS A 159 16.33 0.84 -15.74
C HIS A 159 17.05 0.33 -14.51
N GLU A 160 18.30 -0.11 -14.70
CA GLU A 160 19.19 -0.50 -13.62
C GLU A 160 19.42 0.68 -12.66
N SER A 161 19.51 0.37 -11.37
CA SER A 161 19.66 1.37 -10.30
C SER A 161 20.36 0.76 -9.09
N ASP A 162 21.30 1.50 -8.53
CA ASP A 162 21.98 1.13 -7.28
C ASP A 162 21.31 1.77 -6.04
N LEU A 163 20.13 2.34 -6.20
CA LEU A 163 19.37 2.93 -5.08
C LEU A 163 18.88 1.85 -4.13
N VAL A 164 19.25 1.97 -2.86
CA VAL A 164 18.75 1.08 -1.81
C VAL A 164 17.34 1.49 -1.43
N MET A 165 16.40 0.54 -1.46
CA MET A 165 14.99 0.75 -1.15
C MET A 165 14.60 0.06 0.17
N LEU A 166 13.60 0.58 0.88
CA LEU A 166 13.07 -0.03 2.10
C LEU A 166 11.68 -0.62 1.87
N ALA A 167 11.47 -1.86 2.32
CA ALA A 167 10.18 -2.54 2.31
C ALA A 167 9.39 -2.20 3.59
N LEU A 168 8.57 -1.16 3.55
CA LEU A 168 7.71 -0.79 4.68
C LEU A 168 6.30 -1.37 4.54
N LEU A 169 5.75 -1.38 3.32
CA LEU A 169 4.41 -1.90 3.05
C LEU A 169 4.42 -3.43 3.04
N GLY A 170 3.32 -4.06 3.49
CA GLY A 170 3.23 -5.51 3.65
C GLY A 170 3.42 -6.31 2.37
N PHE A 171 3.94 -7.53 2.53
CA PHE A 171 4.12 -8.49 1.44
C PHE A 171 2.80 -8.93 0.79
N ASP A 172 1.69 -8.87 1.54
CA ASP A 172 0.32 -9.16 1.11
C ASP A 172 -0.40 -7.93 0.52
N HIS A 173 0.33 -6.86 0.24
CA HIS A 173 -0.23 -5.59 -0.26
C HIS A 173 0.40 -5.20 -1.59
N ILE A 174 -0.41 -4.70 -2.55
CA ILE A 174 0.09 -4.32 -3.88
C ILE A 174 1.24 -3.31 -3.82
N GLY A 175 1.25 -2.37 -2.87
CA GLY A 175 2.34 -1.42 -2.69
C GLY A 175 3.64 -2.06 -2.20
N GLY A 176 3.56 -3.11 -1.35
CA GLY A 176 4.73 -3.88 -0.92
C GLY A 176 5.31 -4.70 -2.07
N LEU A 177 4.47 -5.39 -2.82
CA LEU A 177 4.87 -6.13 -4.03
C LEU A 177 5.43 -5.19 -5.11
N ASN A 178 4.83 -4.01 -5.30
CA ASN A 178 5.37 -2.99 -6.20
C ASN A 178 6.80 -2.58 -5.80
N THR A 179 7.07 -2.39 -4.50
CA THR A 179 8.40 -2.07 -4.01
C THR A 179 9.39 -3.21 -4.27
N LEU A 180 8.98 -4.45 -3.99
CA LEU A 180 9.76 -5.66 -4.27
C LEU A 180 10.10 -5.77 -5.76
N PHE A 181 9.11 -5.74 -6.65
CA PHE A 181 9.34 -5.91 -8.09
C PHE A 181 10.14 -4.75 -8.70
N ASN A 182 9.93 -3.50 -8.26
CA ASN A 182 10.77 -2.39 -8.69
C ASN A 182 12.23 -2.61 -8.30
N SER A 183 12.50 -3.07 -7.06
CA SER A 183 13.85 -3.35 -6.59
C SER A 183 14.50 -4.47 -7.40
N LEU A 184 13.82 -5.60 -7.55
CA LEU A 184 14.33 -6.76 -8.29
C LEU A 184 14.58 -6.45 -9.77
N ALA A 185 13.65 -5.74 -10.41
CA ALA A 185 13.78 -5.38 -11.81
C ALA A 185 14.90 -4.37 -12.09
N ALA A 186 15.22 -3.51 -11.11
CA ALA A 186 16.29 -2.53 -11.22
C ALA A 186 17.66 -3.03 -10.76
N GLY A 187 17.78 -4.24 -10.20
CA GLY A 187 19.02 -4.73 -9.60
C GLY A 187 19.41 -3.98 -8.32
N SER A 188 18.43 -3.42 -7.63
CA SER A 188 18.58 -2.65 -6.39
C SER A 188 18.57 -3.55 -5.16
N LEU A 189 19.11 -3.07 -4.04
CA LEU A 189 18.97 -3.72 -2.74
C LEU A 189 17.64 -3.33 -2.10
N LEU A 190 16.84 -4.31 -1.69
CA LEU A 190 15.65 -4.11 -0.86
C LEU A 190 15.98 -4.45 0.60
N VAL A 191 15.81 -3.48 1.48
CA VAL A 191 16.04 -3.62 2.93
C VAL A 191 14.73 -3.87 3.64
N ILE A 192 14.67 -4.91 4.44
CA ILE A 192 13.53 -5.29 5.28
C ILE A 192 13.86 -4.92 6.73
N PRO A 193 13.17 -3.95 7.35
CA PRO A 193 13.41 -3.57 8.73
C PRO A 193 12.98 -4.69 9.70
N LEU A 194 13.54 -4.70 10.90
CA LEU A 194 13.22 -5.70 11.94
C LEU A 194 11.73 -5.63 12.33
N SER A 195 11.22 -4.44 12.46
CA SER A 195 9.79 -4.16 12.60
C SER A 195 9.44 -2.86 11.87
N ARG A 196 8.14 -2.56 11.81
CA ARG A 196 7.65 -1.30 11.22
C ARG A 196 7.60 -0.16 12.25
N SER A 197 8.32 -0.26 13.39
CA SER A 197 8.46 0.86 14.32
C SER A 197 9.32 1.97 13.70
N PRO A 198 9.07 3.25 14.04
CA PRO A 198 9.93 4.34 13.59
C PRO A 198 11.42 4.11 13.89
N ALA A 199 11.74 3.55 15.06
CA ALA A 199 13.11 3.29 15.50
C ALA A 199 13.80 2.21 14.65
N ASP A 200 13.12 1.08 14.37
CA ASP A 200 13.68 0.00 13.56
C ASP A 200 13.83 0.42 12.10
N VAL A 201 12.87 1.18 11.58
CA VAL A 201 12.96 1.75 10.23
C VAL A 201 14.14 2.72 10.13
N ALA A 202 14.29 3.62 11.10
CA ALA A 202 15.42 4.56 11.13
C ALA A 202 16.76 3.84 11.23
N SER A 203 16.86 2.82 12.09
CA SER A 203 18.05 1.97 12.21
C SER A 203 18.39 1.27 10.90
N ALA A 204 17.40 0.71 10.20
CA ALA A 204 17.60 0.07 8.90
C ALA A 204 18.05 1.07 7.83
N VAL A 205 17.45 2.28 7.81
CA VAL A 205 17.85 3.37 6.90
C VAL A 205 19.30 3.77 7.13
N ALA A 206 19.70 4.00 8.36
CA ALA A 206 21.07 4.38 8.70
C ALA A 206 22.08 3.27 8.35
N ARG A 207 21.80 2.02 8.77
CA ARG A 207 22.69 0.87 8.59
C ARG A 207 22.98 0.57 7.11
N HIS A 208 21.92 0.56 6.29
CA HIS A 208 22.01 0.16 4.88
C HIS A 208 22.06 1.35 3.92
N ARG A 209 22.10 2.59 4.44
CA ARG A 209 22.11 3.83 3.65
C ARG A 209 20.96 3.86 2.64
N VAL A 210 19.75 3.53 3.11
CA VAL A 210 18.55 3.54 2.28
C VAL A 210 18.35 4.90 1.63
N ALA A 211 18.11 4.89 0.32
CA ALA A 211 17.92 6.08 -0.47
C ALA A 211 16.42 6.34 -0.80
N VAL A 212 15.60 5.28 -0.84
CA VAL A 212 14.17 5.37 -1.22
C VAL A 212 13.30 4.76 -0.13
N LEU A 213 12.38 5.57 0.41
CA LEU A 213 11.42 5.16 1.42
C LEU A 213 9.98 5.30 0.88
N PRO A 214 9.31 4.20 0.49
CA PRO A 214 7.87 4.19 0.27
C PRO A 214 7.12 4.15 1.61
N ALA A 215 6.22 5.11 1.86
CA ALA A 215 5.51 5.19 3.14
C ALA A 215 4.10 5.77 2.99
N SER A 216 3.25 5.59 4.01
CA SER A 216 2.00 6.35 4.11
C SER A 216 2.25 7.72 4.76
N PRO A 217 1.43 8.75 4.48
CA PRO A 217 1.46 10.00 5.22
C PRO A 217 1.42 9.82 6.74
N THR A 218 0.57 8.94 7.23
CA THR A 218 0.49 8.59 8.67
C THR A 218 1.83 8.09 9.21
N PHE A 219 2.52 7.18 8.50
CA PHE A 219 3.82 6.70 8.96
C PHE A 219 4.91 7.79 8.92
N LEU A 220 4.90 8.64 7.90
CA LEU A 220 5.81 9.79 7.83
C LEU A 220 5.61 10.77 8.99
N ASN A 221 4.36 10.97 9.42
CA ASN A 221 4.06 11.77 10.60
C ASN A 221 4.61 11.11 11.88
N LEU A 222 4.51 9.77 12.01
CA LEU A 222 5.09 9.03 13.15
C LEU A 222 6.63 9.14 13.17
N LEU A 223 7.31 9.12 12.03
CA LEU A 223 8.77 9.34 11.95
C LEU A 223 9.15 10.74 12.46
N LEU A 224 8.41 11.78 12.09
CA LEU A 224 8.63 13.13 12.61
C LEU A 224 8.40 13.19 14.12
N ALA A 225 7.31 12.58 14.61
CA ALA A 225 6.99 12.57 16.02
C ALA A 225 8.01 11.79 16.88
N ALA A 226 8.63 10.75 16.32
CA ALA A 226 9.68 9.96 16.95
C ALA A 226 11.05 10.68 17.01
N GLY A 227 11.24 11.78 16.30
CA GLY A 227 12.48 12.54 16.33
C GLY A 227 13.69 11.87 15.68
N VAL A 228 13.49 10.82 14.86
CA VAL A 228 14.56 9.99 14.26
C VAL A 228 15.09 10.55 12.92
N THR A 229 15.04 11.87 12.75
CA THR A 229 15.40 12.50 11.46
C THR A 229 16.89 12.42 11.12
N ALA A 230 17.77 12.34 12.09
CA ALA A 230 19.20 12.24 11.89
C ALA A 230 19.59 10.90 11.24
N GLU A 231 18.97 9.81 11.64
CA GLU A 231 19.18 8.46 11.11
C GLU A 231 18.73 8.34 9.66
N LEU A 232 17.83 9.24 9.22
CA LEU A 232 17.23 9.25 7.88
C LEU A 232 18.04 10.09 6.86
N ALA A 233 19.26 10.55 7.21
CA ALA A 233 20.08 11.46 6.40
C ALA A 233 20.47 10.90 5.01
N SER A 234 20.44 9.58 4.80
CA SER A 234 20.73 8.94 3.51
C SER A 234 19.57 8.99 2.52
N LEU A 235 18.36 9.33 2.96
CA LEU A 235 17.17 9.39 2.10
C LEU A 235 17.34 10.46 1.02
N ARG A 236 17.00 10.08 -0.22
CA ARG A 236 16.94 10.95 -1.41
C ARG A 236 15.53 11.11 -1.93
N VAL A 237 14.73 10.05 -1.81
CA VAL A 237 13.35 10.03 -2.31
C VAL A 237 12.45 9.41 -1.23
N ILE A 238 11.37 10.09 -0.94
CA ILE A 238 10.24 9.53 -0.19
C ILE A 238 9.07 9.47 -1.16
N THR A 239 8.58 8.25 -1.43
CA THR A 239 7.32 8.08 -2.15
C THR A 239 6.20 7.90 -1.15
N TYR A 240 5.08 8.62 -1.33
CA TYR A 240 3.97 8.53 -0.40
C TYR A 240 2.64 8.33 -1.14
N GLY A 241 1.74 7.60 -0.50
CA GLY A 241 0.43 7.28 -1.06
C GLY A 241 -0.44 6.52 -0.06
N THR A 242 -1.43 5.80 -0.55
CA THR A 242 -2.39 5.00 0.23
C THR A 242 -3.45 5.80 0.99
N GLU A 243 -3.21 7.08 1.26
CA GLU A 243 -4.12 8.04 1.90
C GLU A 243 -3.77 9.47 1.45
N PRO A 244 -4.69 10.45 1.56
CA PRO A 244 -4.38 11.84 1.24
C PRO A 244 -3.27 12.41 2.12
N MET A 245 -2.37 13.19 1.53
CA MET A 245 -1.31 13.91 2.26
C MET A 245 -1.84 15.26 2.75
N PRO A 246 -1.91 15.51 4.08
CA PRO A 246 -2.20 16.83 4.59
C PRO A 246 -1.11 17.83 4.19
N GLU A 247 -1.49 19.01 3.69
CA GLU A 247 -0.52 20.04 3.27
C GLU A 247 0.40 20.45 4.42
N SER A 248 -0.16 20.61 5.63
CA SER A 248 0.61 20.94 6.83
C SER A 248 1.68 19.89 7.15
N LEU A 249 1.38 18.62 6.95
CA LEU A 249 2.34 17.53 7.13
C LEU A 249 3.43 17.56 6.05
N LEU A 250 3.06 17.77 4.79
CA LEU A 250 4.03 17.85 3.69
C LEU A 250 5.02 19.02 3.91
N LEU A 251 4.54 20.18 4.39
CA LEU A 251 5.40 21.31 4.73
C LEU A 251 6.37 20.98 5.87
N ARG A 252 5.91 20.32 6.93
CA ARG A 252 6.76 19.88 8.05
C ARG A 252 7.82 18.86 7.57
N LEU A 253 7.42 17.90 6.74
CA LEU A 253 8.34 16.92 6.16
C LEU A 253 9.42 17.58 5.31
N LYS A 254 9.06 18.56 4.50
CA LYS A 254 10.03 19.29 3.68
C LYS A 254 10.99 20.14 4.50
N ALA A 255 10.51 20.75 5.59
CA ALA A 255 11.38 21.46 6.52
C ALA A 255 12.37 20.50 7.22
N ALA A 256 11.90 19.29 7.61
CA ALA A 256 12.76 18.26 8.24
C ALA A 256 13.74 17.60 7.24
N PHE A 257 13.34 17.47 5.97
CA PHE A 257 14.11 16.79 4.92
C PHE A 257 14.29 17.66 3.67
N PRO A 258 15.02 18.76 3.73
CA PRO A 258 15.09 19.76 2.65
C PRO A 258 15.73 19.26 1.35
N ARG A 259 16.52 18.18 1.42
CA ARG A 259 17.19 17.55 0.27
C ARG A 259 16.44 16.36 -0.31
N VAL A 260 15.35 15.92 0.33
CA VAL A 260 14.58 14.75 -0.10
C VAL A 260 13.51 15.17 -1.11
N ARG A 261 13.42 14.45 -2.22
CA ARG A 261 12.34 14.58 -3.18
C ARG A 261 11.13 13.78 -2.70
N PHE A 262 10.00 14.46 -2.54
CA PHE A 262 8.72 13.84 -2.22
C PHE A 262 7.94 13.57 -3.50
N ILE A 263 7.50 12.33 -3.71
CA ILE A 263 6.72 11.92 -4.87
C ILE A 263 5.43 11.28 -4.37
N GLN A 264 4.31 11.87 -4.73
CA GLN A 264 3.02 11.25 -4.47
C GLN A 264 2.82 10.10 -5.46
N THR A 265 2.55 8.90 -4.95
CA THR A 265 2.15 7.74 -5.75
C THR A 265 0.66 7.51 -5.63
N PHE A 266 0.05 7.02 -6.68
CA PHE A 266 -1.34 6.61 -6.69
C PHE A 266 -1.46 5.17 -7.18
N GLY A 267 -2.40 4.45 -6.63
CA GLY A 267 -2.73 3.11 -7.07
C GLY A 267 -3.75 2.46 -6.15
N THR A 268 -4.44 1.49 -6.68
CA THR A 268 -5.38 0.65 -5.94
C THR A 268 -4.99 -0.81 -6.13
N SER A 269 -5.48 -1.67 -5.26
CA SER A 269 -5.27 -3.11 -5.45
C SER A 269 -5.93 -3.61 -6.74
N GLU A 270 -6.94 -2.89 -7.22
CA GLU A 270 -7.70 -3.22 -8.41
C GLU A 270 -7.01 -2.80 -9.73
N THR A 271 -6.21 -1.74 -9.71
CA THR A 271 -5.59 -1.20 -10.95
C THR A 271 -4.07 -1.27 -10.96
N GLY A 272 -3.46 -1.69 -9.83
CA GLY A 272 -2.02 -1.64 -9.64
C GLY A 272 -1.53 -0.24 -9.20
N ILE A 273 -0.20 -0.10 -9.10
CA ILE A 273 0.44 1.17 -8.75
C ILE A 273 0.88 1.86 -10.04
N THR A 274 0.40 3.07 -10.25
CA THR A 274 0.64 3.86 -11.45
C THR A 274 1.88 4.75 -11.32
N ARG A 275 2.50 5.06 -12.45
CA ARG A 275 3.60 6.04 -12.49
C ARG A 275 3.02 7.46 -12.40
N THR A 276 3.55 8.21 -11.47
CA THR A 276 3.11 9.59 -11.21
C THR A 276 4.30 10.52 -11.08
N SER A 277 4.07 11.81 -11.32
CA SER A 277 4.99 12.89 -10.96
C SER A 277 4.26 13.94 -10.12
N SER A 278 5.03 14.70 -9.35
CA SER A 278 4.55 15.87 -8.62
C SER A 278 5.13 17.09 -9.31
N PRO A 279 4.35 17.85 -10.11
CA PRO A 279 4.88 18.91 -10.97
C PRO A 279 5.48 20.06 -10.18
N GLU A 280 4.94 20.35 -9.00
CA GLU A 280 5.44 21.42 -8.13
C GLU A 280 5.94 20.87 -6.80
N ALA A 281 7.13 21.33 -6.41
CA ALA A 281 7.67 20.99 -5.12
C ALA A 281 6.79 21.58 -4.00
N GLY A 282 6.16 20.71 -3.18
CA GLY A 282 5.29 21.12 -2.06
C GLY A 282 3.80 21.11 -2.38
N SER A 283 3.44 20.83 -3.61
CA SER A 283 2.06 20.63 -4.01
C SER A 283 1.61 19.19 -3.67
N THR A 284 0.35 19.05 -3.30
CA THR A 284 -0.34 17.74 -3.17
C THR A 284 -1.03 17.36 -4.49
N PHE A 285 -0.77 18.08 -5.57
CA PHE A 285 -1.19 17.71 -6.91
C PHE A 285 -0.21 16.69 -7.52
N LEU A 286 -0.75 15.71 -8.21
CA LEU A 286 0.00 14.71 -8.98
C LEU A 286 -0.44 14.76 -10.45
N ARG A 287 0.42 14.23 -11.32
CA ARG A 287 0.10 13.92 -12.72
C ARG A 287 0.37 12.45 -12.96
N PHE A 288 -0.50 11.81 -13.73
CA PHE A 288 -0.26 10.45 -14.23
C PHE A 288 0.68 10.51 -15.43
N ASP A 289 1.80 9.81 -15.34
CA ASP A 289 2.83 9.69 -16.39
C ASP A 289 2.96 8.25 -16.89
N ASP A 290 1.92 7.44 -16.68
CA ASP A 290 1.90 6.02 -17.03
C ASP A 290 1.24 5.85 -18.41
N PRO A 291 1.98 5.37 -19.44
CA PRO A 291 1.42 5.18 -20.77
C PRO A 291 0.38 4.06 -20.87
N ASP A 292 0.38 3.14 -19.89
CA ASP A 292 -0.55 2.01 -19.82
C ASP A 292 -1.80 2.34 -18.94
N LEU A 293 -1.96 3.61 -18.54
CA LEU A 293 -3.09 4.10 -17.75
C LEU A 293 -3.91 5.11 -18.52
N GLU A 294 -5.20 4.87 -18.61
CA GLU A 294 -6.19 5.87 -18.97
C GLU A 294 -6.94 6.34 -17.72
N TRP A 295 -7.26 7.62 -17.66
CA TRP A 295 -8.01 8.17 -16.53
C TRP A 295 -9.01 9.24 -16.99
N LYS A 296 -10.08 9.38 -16.23
CA LYS A 296 -11.09 10.45 -16.37
C LYS A 296 -11.69 10.78 -15.03
N VAL A 297 -12.32 11.95 -14.93
CA VAL A 297 -13.07 12.38 -13.74
C VAL A 297 -14.54 12.52 -14.13
N ILE A 298 -15.41 11.85 -13.37
CA ILE A 298 -16.87 11.93 -13.53
C ILE A 298 -17.46 12.24 -12.15
N ASP A 299 -18.21 13.33 -12.04
CA ASP A 299 -18.83 13.77 -10.78
C ASP A 299 -17.82 13.86 -9.62
N ASP A 300 -16.64 14.44 -9.89
CA ASP A 300 -15.48 14.52 -8.99
C ASP A 300 -14.89 13.15 -8.59
N GLU A 301 -15.37 12.02 -9.11
CA GLU A 301 -14.79 10.71 -8.90
C GLU A 301 -13.74 10.39 -9.96
N LEU A 302 -12.58 9.89 -9.52
CA LEU A 302 -11.54 9.39 -10.41
C LEU A 302 -11.91 8.00 -10.94
N TRP A 303 -11.89 7.83 -12.25
CA TRP A 303 -12.08 6.55 -12.93
C TRP A 303 -10.80 6.19 -13.66
N LEU A 304 -10.40 4.92 -13.58
CA LEU A 304 -9.16 4.41 -14.16
C LEU A 304 -9.43 3.23 -15.09
N ARG A 305 -8.58 3.09 -16.11
CA ARG A 305 -8.48 1.88 -16.93
C ARG A 305 -6.99 1.58 -17.11
N SER A 306 -6.52 0.45 -16.57
CA SER A 306 -5.11 0.09 -16.51
C SER A 306 -4.87 -1.28 -17.11
N ARG A 307 -3.70 -1.46 -17.76
CA ARG A 307 -3.24 -2.76 -18.23
C ARG A 307 -3.06 -3.78 -17.12
N THR A 308 -2.73 -3.32 -15.90
CA THR A 308 -2.54 -4.15 -14.71
C THR A 308 -3.79 -4.26 -13.84
N GLN A 309 -4.97 -3.99 -14.42
CA GLN A 309 -6.24 -4.12 -13.73
C GLN A 309 -6.54 -5.58 -13.38
N ILE A 310 -7.18 -5.83 -12.22
CA ILE A 310 -7.57 -7.19 -11.81
C ILE A 310 -8.53 -7.83 -12.83
N ALA A 311 -8.48 -9.15 -12.91
CA ALA A 311 -9.46 -9.92 -13.68
C ALA A 311 -10.86 -9.88 -13.04
N GLY A 312 -10.93 -9.69 -11.73
CA GLY A 312 -12.17 -9.57 -10.97
C GLY A 312 -12.01 -9.97 -9.50
N TYR A 313 -13.14 -10.01 -8.79
CA TYR A 313 -13.22 -10.47 -7.41
C TYR A 313 -13.73 -11.92 -7.35
N LEU A 314 -13.20 -12.74 -6.43
CA LEU A 314 -13.69 -14.09 -6.18
C LEU A 314 -15.01 -14.08 -5.40
N ASN A 315 -15.20 -13.13 -4.49
CA ASN A 315 -16.28 -13.14 -3.50
C ASN A 315 -16.99 -11.79 -3.36
N ALA A 316 -16.89 -10.93 -4.38
CA ALA A 316 -17.57 -9.64 -4.39
C ALA A 316 -18.08 -9.29 -5.79
N SER A 317 -19.04 -8.36 -5.87
CA SER A 317 -19.55 -7.85 -7.13
C SER A 317 -18.49 -7.05 -7.89
N ASN A 318 -18.50 -7.17 -9.21
CA ASN A 318 -17.68 -6.40 -10.14
C ASN A 318 -18.37 -5.09 -10.60
N GLU A 319 -19.45 -4.64 -9.95
CA GLU A 319 -20.23 -3.44 -10.32
C GLU A 319 -19.42 -2.15 -10.41
N ARG A 320 -18.25 -2.09 -9.78
CA ARG A 320 -17.32 -0.95 -9.90
C ARG A 320 -16.57 -0.94 -11.23
N PHE A 321 -16.62 -2.02 -11.98
CA PHE A 321 -16.07 -2.10 -13.34
C PHE A 321 -17.20 -1.91 -14.34
N THR A 322 -17.05 -0.96 -15.24
CA THR A 322 -18.00 -0.76 -16.33
C THR A 322 -17.78 -1.79 -17.46
N ALA A 323 -18.77 -1.98 -18.31
CA ALA A 323 -18.67 -2.93 -19.43
C ALA A 323 -17.55 -2.59 -20.42
N ASP A 324 -17.17 -1.31 -20.53
CA ASP A 324 -16.07 -0.80 -21.35
C ASP A 324 -14.72 -0.74 -20.59
N GLY A 325 -14.63 -1.39 -19.41
CA GLY A 325 -13.39 -1.64 -18.69
C GLY A 325 -12.91 -0.53 -17.74
N TRP A 326 -13.71 0.50 -17.48
CA TRP A 326 -13.35 1.51 -16.48
C TRP A 326 -13.61 1.03 -15.06
N PHE A 327 -12.65 1.29 -14.17
CA PHE A 327 -12.78 1.08 -12.74
C PHE A 327 -13.14 2.38 -12.03
N ARG A 328 -14.26 2.37 -11.32
CA ARG A 328 -14.74 3.45 -10.45
C ARG A 328 -13.97 3.38 -9.14
N THR A 329 -12.98 4.27 -8.94
CA THR A 329 -12.06 4.17 -7.80
C THR A 329 -12.75 4.47 -6.45
N GLY A 330 -13.81 5.27 -6.47
CA GLY A 330 -14.43 5.84 -5.27
C GLY A 330 -13.57 6.91 -4.61
N ASP A 331 -12.49 7.36 -5.26
CA ASP A 331 -11.68 8.47 -4.79
C ASP A 331 -12.22 9.79 -5.34
N LYS A 332 -12.53 10.72 -4.44
CA LYS A 332 -12.86 12.09 -4.79
C LYS A 332 -11.59 12.85 -5.11
N VAL A 333 -11.61 13.58 -6.23
CA VAL A 333 -10.46 14.35 -6.70
C VAL A 333 -10.83 15.79 -7.04
N GLU A 334 -9.83 16.64 -7.03
CA GLU A 334 -9.87 18.01 -7.56
C GLU A 334 -8.96 18.08 -8.77
N GLN A 335 -9.44 18.64 -9.86
CA GLN A 335 -8.66 18.88 -11.06
C GLN A 335 -7.91 20.21 -10.94
N GLY A 336 -6.60 20.16 -11.17
CA GLY A 336 -5.72 21.33 -11.20
C GLY A 336 -5.26 21.68 -12.61
N PRO A 337 -4.44 22.73 -12.73
CA PRO A 337 -3.91 23.16 -14.01
C PRO A 337 -3.00 22.10 -14.64
N GLY A 338 -2.93 22.08 -15.99
CA GLY A 338 -2.02 21.19 -16.71
C GLY A 338 -2.31 19.69 -16.59
N GLY A 339 -3.56 19.30 -16.33
CA GLY A 339 -3.96 17.91 -16.20
C GLY A 339 -3.49 17.26 -14.90
N THR A 340 -3.27 18.06 -13.85
CA THR A 340 -2.94 17.55 -12.52
C THR A 340 -4.19 17.23 -11.71
N LEU A 341 -4.06 16.36 -10.73
CA LEU A 341 -5.12 15.93 -9.83
C LEU A 341 -4.65 15.99 -8.37
N ARG A 342 -5.54 16.37 -7.48
CA ARG A 342 -5.36 16.24 -6.03
C ARG A 342 -6.38 15.24 -5.49
N ILE A 343 -5.89 14.24 -4.76
CA ILE A 343 -6.73 13.24 -4.11
C ILE A 343 -7.26 13.81 -2.81
N LEU A 344 -8.57 13.94 -2.69
CA LEU A 344 -9.23 14.51 -1.50
C LEU A 344 -9.62 13.44 -0.48
N GLY A 345 -9.81 12.18 -0.91
CA GLY A 345 -10.16 11.03 -0.07
C GLY A 345 -11.23 10.16 -0.70
N ARG A 346 -11.76 9.20 0.05
CA ARG A 346 -12.79 8.26 -0.41
C ARG A 346 -14.19 8.88 -0.34
N LEU A 347 -14.98 8.74 -1.40
CA LEU A 347 -16.39 9.19 -1.40
C LEU A 347 -17.19 8.62 -0.23
N GLY A 348 -16.92 7.36 0.14
CA GLY A 348 -17.58 6.72 1.28
C GLY A 348 -17.15 7.28 2.65
N GLU A 349 -16.06 8.03 2.76
CA GLU A 349 -15.62 8.68 4.01
C GLU A 349 -16.17 10.10 4.17
N MET A 350 -16.90 10.59 3.18
CA MET A 350 -17.45 11.93 3.19
C MET A 350 -18.47 12.10 4.33
N ILE A 351 -18.31 13.16 5.12
CA ILE A 351 -19.21 13.51 6.21
C ILE A 351 -20.28 14.47 5.67
N ASN A 352 -21.54 14.21 5.99
CA ASN A 352 -22.66 15.05 5.60
C ASN A 352 -23.30 15.72 6.83
N VAL A 353 -23.06 17.01 6.97
CA VAL A 353 -23.55 17.82 8.09
C VAL A 353 -24.69 18.73 7.58
N GLY A 354 -25.93 18.31 7.78
CA GLY A 354 -27.11 19.12 7.40
C GLY A 354 -27.23 19.38 5.90
N GLY A 355 -26.78 18.43 5.04
CA GLY A 355 -26.74 18.59 3.59
C GLY A 355 -25.40 19.07 3.05
N GLU A 356 -24.58 19.70 3.88
CA GLU A 356 -23.24 20.17 3.52
C GLU A 356 -22.21 19.05 3.65
N LYS A 357 -21.47 18.79 2.57
CA LYS A 357 -20.51 17.68 2.49
C LYS A 357 -19.08 18.18 2.72
N LEU A 358 -18.28 17.37 3.43
CA LEU A 358 -16.85 17.64 3.65
C LEU A 358 -16.04 16.35 3.62
N MET A 359 -14.75 16.48 3.27
CA MET A 359 -13.78 15.40 3.39
C MET A 359 -13.05 15.49 4.72
N PRO A 360 -12.87 14.37 5.46
CA PRO A 360 -12.13 14.37 6.73
C PRO A 360 -10.74 15.00 6.65
N ALA A 361 -10.01 14.75 5.54
CA ALA A 361 -8.67 15.27 5.32
C ALA A 361 -8.57 16.80 5.33
N GLU A 362 -9.63 17.51 4.96
CA GLU A 362 -9.67 18.98 4.98
C GLU A 362 -9.57 19.49 6.43
N VAL A 363 -10.32 18.88 7.34
CA VAL A 363 -10.31 19.26 8.78
C VAL A 363 -9.02 18.76 9.44
N GLU A 364 -8.57 17.53 9.12
CA GLU A 364 -7.32 16.97 9.62
C GLU A 364 -6.11 17.86 9.30
N SER A 365 -6.05 18.44 8.09
CA SER A 365 -4.97 19.33 7.69
C SER A 365 -4.88 20.60 8.58
N VAL A 366 -6.03 21.16 8.96
CA VAL A 366 -6.08 22.31 9.86
C VAL A 366 -5.70 21.90 11.28
N VAL A 367 -6.25 20.80 11.79
CA VAL A 367 -5.98 20.33 13.16
C VAL A 367 -4.49 19.97 13.34
N LEU A 368 -3.87 19.30 12.35
CA LEU A 368 -2.45 18.95 12.36
C LEU A 368 -1.52 20.18 12.32
N SER A 369 -2.00 21.35 11.91
CA SER A 369 -1.20 22.58 11.93
C SER A 369 -1.13 23.24 13.30
N VAL A 370 -1.95 22.81 14.27
CA VAL A 370 -1.99 23.40 15.63
C VAL A 370 -0.81 22.87 16.45
N PRO A 371 0.04 23.76 17.03
CA PRO A 371 1.13 23.34 17.89
C PRO A 371 0.64 22.46 19.04
N GLY A 372 1.35 21.37 19.34
CA GLY A 372 0.98 20.39 20.36
C GLY A 372 0.13 19.22 19.85
N VAL A 373 -0.40 19.30 18.62
CA VAL A 373 -1.04 18.14 17.94
C VAL A 373 0.03 17.33 17.23
N THR A 374 0.14 16.05 17.56
CA THR A 374 1.07 15.11 16.89
C THR A 374 0.39 14.30 15.81
N ASP A 375 -0.86 13.89 16.03
CA ASP A 375 -1.68 13.22 15.02
C ASP A 375 -3.17 13.50 15.29
N CYS A 376 -4.03 13.28 14.30
CA CYS A 376 -5.46 13.39 14.48
C CYS A 376 -6.20 12.51 13.47
N ARG A 377 -7.47 12.21 13.79
CA ARG A 377 -8.41 11.52 12.93
C ARG A 377 -9.75 12.22 13.00
N VAL A 378 -10.31 12.58 11.85
CA VAL A 378 -11.64 13.17 11.73
C VAL A 378 -12.63 12.13 11.24
N ARG A 379 -13.83 12.11 11.85
CA ARG A 379 -14.92 11.20 11.49
C ARG A 379 -16.27 11.84 11.70
N GLY A 380 -17.28 11.35 11.01
CA GLY A 380 -18.68 11.69 11.24
C GLY A 380 -19.27 10.85 12.36
N GLU A 381 -20.04 11.49 13.26
CA GLU A 381 -20.89 10.78 14.21
C GLU A 381 -22.36 11.10 13.93
N PRO A 382 -23.30 10.16 14.17
CA PRO A 382 -24.72 10.43 14.04
C PRO A 382 -25.17 11.62 14.90
N HIS A 383 -26.00 12.50 14.33
CA HIS A 383 -26.53 13.67 15.03
C HIS A 383 -28.01 13.86 14.67
N PRO A 384 -28.90 14.05 15.67
CA PRO A 384 -30.36 14.05 15.46
C PRO A 384 -30.87 15.12 14.48
N LEU A 385 -30.23 16.30 14.45
CA LEU A 385 -30.69 17.45 13.65
C LEU A 385 -29.99 17.55 12.28
N THR A 386 -28.70 17.17 12.21
CA THR A 386 -27.88 17.36 11.00
C THR A 386 -27.52 16.06 10.29
N GLY A 387 -28.07 14.93 10.74
CA GLY A 387 -27.69 13.61 10.26
C GLY A 387 -26.33 13.17 10.77
N GLN A 388 -25.29 13.97 10.56
CA GLN A 388 -23.95 13.76 11.11
C GLN A 388 -23.40 15.05 11.70
N THR A 389 -22.40 14.89 12.57
CA THR A 389 -21.56 15.98 13.09
C THR A 389 -20.08 15.60 12.98
N VAL A 390 -19.19 16.60 12.94
CA VAL A 390 -17.75 16.40 12.84
C VAL A 390 -17.17 16.17 14.22
N VAL A 391 -16.44 15.08 14.40
CA VAL A 391 -15.68 14.74 15.61
C VAL A 391 -14.21 14.52 15.24
N VAL A 392 -13.31 15.05 16.07
CA VAL A 392 -11.88 14.82 15.91
C VAL A 392 -11.29 14.12 17.12
N ASP A 393 -10.58 13.03 16.88
CA ASP A 393 -9.74 12.34 17.86
C ASP A 393 -8.31 12.83 17.66
N VAL A 394 -7.66 13.31 18.72
CA VAL A 394 -6.35 13.99 18.69
C VAL A 394 -5.35 13.25 19.56
N VAL A 395 -4.16 13.03 19.03
CA VAL A 395 -2.97 12.62 19.78
C VAL A 395 -2.14 13.89 20.02
N ALA A 396 -1.83 14.16 21.27
CA ALA A 396 -1.16 15.38 21.67
C ALA A 396 0.06 15.12 22.57
N THR A 397 1.06 16.00 22.46
CA THR A 397 2.17 16.08 23.42
C THR A 397 1.90 17.07 24.56
N ALA A 398 0.97 18.00 24.35
CA ALA A 398 0.60 18.99 25.35
C ALA A 398 -0.20 18.36 26.49
N SER A 399 0.13 18.70 27.74
CA SER A 399 -0.58 18.26 28.93
C SER A 399 -1.87 19.05 29.19
N ASP A 400 -1.93 20.30 28.74
CA ASP A 400 -3.13 21.14 28.84
C ASP A 400 -4.08 20.91 27.67
N HIS A 401 -4.93 19.90 27.84
CA HIS A 401 -5.92 19.54 26.83
C HIS A 401 -7.00 20.60 26.60
N GLU A 402 -7.33 21.45 27.61
CA GLU A 402 -8.34 22.48 27.45
C GLU A 402 -7.83 23.66 26.61
N ALA A 403 -6.60 24.12 26.86
CA ALA A 403 -5.95 25.13 26.01
C ALA A 403 -5.81 24.62 24.57
N LEU A 404 -5.38 23.35 24.39
CA LEU A 404 -5.24 22.77 23.07
C LEU A 404 -6.58 22.59 22.34
N ARG A 405 -7.66 22.19 23.05
CA ARG A 405 -9.02 22.14 22.49
C ARG A 405 -9.48 23.50 22.00
N SER A 406 -9.21 24.55 22.77
CA SER A 406 -9.55 25.93 22.42
C SER A 406 -8.76 26.40 21.18
N ALA A 407 -7.46 26.11 21.11
CA ALA A 407 -6.61 26.42 19.96
C ALA A 407 -7.06 25.70 18.70
N ILE A 408 -7.40 24.40 18.77
CA ILE A 408 -7.94 23.63 17.65
C ILE A 408 -9.23 24.26 17.13
N ARG A 409 -10.17 24.59 18.02
CA ARG A 409 -11.43 25.22 17.61
C ARG A 409 -11.22 26.60 17.00
N ALA A 410 -10.29 27.39 17.52
CA ALA A 410 -9.94 28.71 16.97
C ALA A 410 -9.38 28.57 15.55
N ALA A 411 -8.39 27.69 15.34
CA ALA A 411 -7.82 27.43 14.03
C ALA A 411 -8.86 26.92 13.01
N CYS A 412 -9.77 26.04 13.45
CA CYS A 412 -10.85 25.58 12.58
C CYS A 412 -11.85 26.68 12.23
N ARG A 413 -12.21 27.58 13.16
CA ARG A 413 -13.10 28.73 12.87
C ARG A 413 -12.49 29.73 11.90
N GLU A 414 -11.20 29.94 11.98
CA GLU A 414 -10.48 30.86 11.10
C GLU A 414 -10.37 30.34 9.67
N ARG A 415 -10.20 29.03 9.48
CA ARG A 415 -9.78 28.43 8.21
C ARG A 415 -10.82 27.55 7.52
N LEU A 416 -11.90 27.17 8.23
CA LEU A 416 -12.92 26.25 7.72
C LEU A 416 -14.31 26.86 7.72
N ALA A 417 -15.15 26.43 6.77
CA ALA A 417 -16.57 26.74 6.77
C ALA A 417 -17.25 26.16 8.04
N ARG A 418 -18.34 26.81 8.49
CA ARG A 418 -19.01 26.50 9.75
C ARG A 418 -19.37 25.03 9.94
N HIS A 419 -19.86 24.35 8.92
CA HIS A 419 -20.26 22.94 8.97
C HIS A 419 -19.08 21.97 9.13
N LYS A 420 -17.84 22.41 8.81
CA LYS A 420 -16.60 21.63 8.94
C LYS A 420 -15.96 21.72 10.33
N ILE A 421 -16.42 22.65 11.17
CA ILE A 421 -15.83 22.87 12.50
C ILE A 421 -16.19 21.70 13.43
N PRO A 422 -15.20 21.04 14.08
CA PRO A 422 -15.49 19.94 15.00
C PRO A 422 -16.37 20.38 16.18
N THR A 423 -17.47 19.67 16.41
CA THR A 423 -18.31 19.86 17.59
C THR A 423 -17.70 19.24 18.82
N ARG A 424 -16.91 18.16 18.65
CA ARG A 424 -16.22 17.45 19.73
C ARG A 424 -14.75 17.21 19.34
N VAL A 425 -13.87 17.44 20.35
CA VAL A 425 -12.44 17.15 20.30
C VAL A 425 -12.12 16.18 21.41
N ASN A 426 -11.76 14.95 21.08
CA ASN A 426 -11.36 13.91 22.01
C ASN A 426 -9.84 13.78 22.01
N PHE A 427 -9.24 13.39 23.12
CA PHE A 427 -7.82 13.07 23.21
C PHE A 427 -7.63 11.57 23.36
N THR A 428 -6.67 11.01 22.63
CA THR A 428 -6.39 9.57 22.57
C THR A 428 -4.89 9.31 22.43
N CYS A 429 -4.48 8.05 22.69
CA CYS A 429 -3.08 7.65 22.58
C CYS A 429 -2.68 7.33 21.13
N ALA A 430 -3.61 6.93 20.25
CA ALA A 430 -3.35 6.59 18.86
C ALA A 430 -4.60 6.76 18.01
N VAL A 431 -4.40 7.06 16.71
CA VAL A 431 -5.49 7.21 15.72
C VAL A 431 -5.28 6.35 14.47
N SER A 432 -4.15 5.67 14.35
CA SER A 432 -3.84 4.76 13.23
C SER A 432 -3.83 3.30 13.67
N GLY A 433 -4.20 2.38 12.77
CA GLY A 433 -4.12 0.94 12.97
C GLY A 433 -2.77 0.35 12.53
N GLU A 434 -2.65 -0.99 12.60
CA GLU A 434 -1.42 -1.76 12.31
C GLU A 434 -0.83 -1.54 10.91
N ARG A 435 -1.64 -1.11 9.93
CA ARG A 435 -1.20 -0.81 8.56
C ARG A 435 -0.85 0.67 8.34
N PHE A 436 -0.69 1.46 9.41
CA PHE A 436 -0.43 2.90 9.37
C PHE A 436 -1.41 3.66 8.48
N LYS A 437 -2.70 3.32 8.61
CA LYS A 437 -3.82 4.02 7.97
C LYS A 437 -4.83 4.43 9.01
N LYS A 438 -5.45 5.58 8.80
CA LYS A 438 -6.53 6.06 9.66
C LYS A 438 -7.82 5.30 9.36
N THR A 439 -8.42 4.67 10.37
CA THR A 439 -9.73 4.03 10.24
C THR A 439 -10.80 5.03 10.66
N ARG A 440 -11.57 5.56 9.70
CA ARG A 440 -12.59 6.61 9.93
C ARG A 440 -13.99 6.06 10.19
N TRP A 441 -14.19 4.76 10.02
CA TRP A 441 -15.46 4.11 10.31
C TRP A 441 -15.48 3.57 11.73
N ILE A 442 -16.55 3.91 12.48
CA ILE A 442 -16.90 3.22 13.73
C ILE A 442 -17.91 2.14 13.33
N ARG A 443 -17.61 0.89 13.68
CA ARG A 443 -18.56 -0.22 13.58
C ARG A 443 -19.65 -0.08 14.62
#